data_e764ab64821bb5e6e59e9df0cff63558
#
_entry.id   e764ab64821bb5e6e59e9df0cff63558
#
_cell.length_a   1.000
_cell.length_b   1.000
_cell.length_c   1.000
_cell.angle_alpha   90.00
_cell.angle_beta   90.00
_cell.angle_gamma   90.00
#
_symmetry.space_group_name_H-M   'P 1'
#
loop_
_entity.id
_entity.type
_entity.pdbx_description
1 polymer ?
#
loop_
_entity_poly.entity_id
_entity_poly.type
_entity_poly.pdbx_seq_one_letter_code
_entity_poly.pdbx_strand_id
1 'polypeptide(L)'
;YTTILGEVYLNHELSNTENVGGYFSHHSSAGGIEGLRLDDDFTKTNLNIHYSQKLRDFSWKVDGGFDLQTYNWYGLPDGFYTDAQISEIDSGHAFHSFYAGGKLKFDDAIIKEGSVRFRRFGDDQDSGENRFVAKVSFDVPVQDEIISTEFYIDYISGSFDRSFNTTDELKYGNVIFGLAPSYQIKQDDLTVNLGVNLVYLNDNEFDESKFFIYPNIEASYRLVDEILIAYGGV
;
A
#
# COMPACT_ATOMS: atom_id res chain seq x y z
N TYR A 1 -6.36 -26.25 23.24
CA TYR A 1 -6.04 -25.07 22.43
C TYR A 1 -4.80 -25.38 21.61
N THR A 2 -4.90 -25.27 20.29
CA THR A 2 -3.74 -25.42 19.41
C THR A 2 -3.53 -24.11 18.68
N THR A 3 -2.46 -23.40 19.07
CA THR A 3 -2.03 -22.18 18.40
C THR A 3 -0.68 -22.44 17.77
N ILE A 4 -0.51 -22.07 16.52
CA ILE A 4 0.74 -22.17 15.79
C ILE A 4 1.18 -20.75 15.42
N LEU A 5 2.41 -20.41 15.77
CA LEU A 5 3.07 -19.18 15.34
C LEU A 5 4.44 -19.55 14.77
N GLY A 6 4.68 -19.18 13.54
CA GLY A 6 5.96 -19.39 12.86
C GLY A 6 6.32 -18.20 12.02
N GLU A 7 7.57 -17.76 12.11
CA GLU A 7 8.12 -16.68 11.32
C GLU A 7 9.48 -17.08 10.77
N VAL A 8 9.72 -16.79 9.49
CA VAL A 8 10.98 -17.02 8.83
C VAL A 8 11.36 -15.77 8.04
N TYR A 9 12.53 -15.27 8.30
CA TYR A 9 13.15 -14.19 7.53
C TYR A 9 14.43 -14.71 6.89
N LEU A 10 14.53 -14.55 5.60
CA LEU A 10 15.70 -14.92 4.80
C LEU A 10 16.17 -13.72 4.02
N ASN A 11 17.47 -13.46 4.07
CA ASN A 11 18.12 -12.47 3.22
C ASN A 11 19.49 -13.02 2.82
N HIS A 12 19.76 -13.03 1.53
CA HIS A 12 20.98 -13.60 0.99
C HIS A 12 21.55 -12.73 -0.12
N GLU A 13 22.83 -12.40 0.02
CA GLU A 13 23.62 -11.73 -1.01
C GLU A 13 24.13 -12.80 -1.99
N LEU A 14 23.58 -12.81 -3.21
CA LEU A 14 24.01 -13.70 -4.28
C LEU A 14 25.36 -13.27 -4.85
N SER A 15 25.60 -11.96 -4.83
CA SER A 15 26.86 -11.32 -5.22
C SER A 15 26.98 -9.94 -4.53
N ASN A 16 28.08 -9.23 -4.75
CA ASN A 16 28.26 -7.85 -4.25
C ASN A 16 27.22 -6.85 -4.78
N THR A 17 26.44 -7.25 -5.79
CA THR A 17 25.47 -6.40 -6.46
C THR A 17 24.06 -6.97 -6.46
N GLU A 18 23.87 -8.21 -5.99
CA GLU A 18 22.61 -8.91 -6.06
C GLU A 18 22.17 -9.40 -4.69
N ASN A 19 20.92 -9.15 -4.36
CA ASN A 19 20.32 -9.57 -3.11
C ASN A 19 18.94 -10.20 -3.36
N VAL A 20 18.66 -11.30 -2.68
CA VAL A 20 17.36 -11.95 -2.64
C VAL A 20 16.94 -12.09 -1.18
N GLY A 21 15.67 -11.85 -0.91
CA GLY A 21 15.14 -12.04 0.43
C GLY A 21 13.68 -12.39 0.43
N GLY A 22 13.23 -12.86 1.58
CA GLY A 22 11.85 -13.21 1.81
C GLY A 22 11.50 -13.20 3.29
N TYR A 23 10.22 -12.99 3.53
CA TYR A 23 9.63 -13.08 4.84
C TYR A 23 8.37 -13.94 4.73
N PHE A 24 8.26 -14.92 5.61
CA PHE A 24 7.08 -15.75 5.78
C PHE A 24 6.63 -15.69 7.23
N SER A 25 5.35 -15.48 7.46
CA SER A 25 4.75 -15.65 8.78
C SER A 25 3.45 -16.42 8.68
N HIS A 26 3.21 -17.27 9.66
CA HIS A 26 1.97 -18.00 9.84
C HIS A 26 1.56 -17.95 11.29
N HIS A 27 0.34 -17.51 11.55
CA HIS A 27 -0.28 -17.50 12.86
C HIS A 27 -1.69 -18.05 12.74
N SER A 28 -1.96 -19.12 13.46
CA SER A 28 -3.28 -19.76 13.48
C SER A 28 -3.64 -20.23 14.87
N SER A 29 -4.94 -20.29 15.14
CA SER A 29 -5.51 -20.91 16.31
C SER A 29 -6.68 -21.79 15.90
N ALA A 30 -6.77 -22.99 16.44
CA ALA A 30 -7.90 -23.89 16.24
C ALA A 30 -9.11 -23.54 17.14
N GLY A 31 -9.14 -22.29 17.66
CA GLY A 31 -10.18 -21.83 18.54
C GLY A 31 -10.05 -22.36 19.96
N GLY A 32 -11.16 -22.33 20.70
CA GLY A 32 -11.25 -22.93 22.02
C GLY A 32 -11.67 -21.97 23.11
N ILE A 33 -12.33 -20.89 22.82
CA ILE A 33 -13.00 -20.05 23.82
C ILE A 33 -14.19 -20.83 24.36
N GLU A 34 -14.21 -21.06 25.66
CA GLU A 34 -15.28 -21.82 26.34
C GLU A 34 -16.63 -21.07 26.29
N GLY A 35 -17.69 -21.81 26.02
CA GLY A 35 -19.06 -21.26 26.01
C GLY A 35 -19.48 -20.62 24.67
N LEU A 36 -18.64 -20.61 23.64
CA LEU A 36 -19.04 -20.19 22.34
C LEU A 36 -19.94 -21.22 21.63
N ARG A 37 -20.84 -20.72 20.80
CA ARG A 37 -21.76 -21.53 20.00
C ARG A 37 -21.42 -21.55 18.52
N LEU A 38 -20.44 -20.74 18.11
CA LEU A 38 -19.84 -20.66 16.77
C LEU A 38 -18.35 -20.92 16.87
N ASP A 39 -17.73 -21.26 15.77
CA ASP A 39 -16.30 -21.48 15.67
C ASP A 39 -15.55 -20.17 15.91
N ASP A 40 -14.39 -20.25 16.56
CA ASP A 40 -13.50 -19.13 16.90
C ASP A 40 -12.07 -19.32 16.40
N ASP A 41 -11.89 -20.20 15.42
CA ASP A 41 -10.61 -20.42 14.79
C ASP A 41 -10.23 -19.25 13.86
N PHE A 42 -8.94 -19.06 13.70
CA PHE A 42 -8.40 -18.09 12.75
C PHE A 42 -7.09 -18.56 12.14
N THR A 43 -6.80 -18.04 10.98
CA THR A 43 -5.50 -18.19 10.29
C THR A 43 -5.07 -16.86 9.69
N LYS A 44 -3.79 -16.52 9.86
CA LYS A 44 -3.15 -15.42 9.17
C LYS A 44 -1.82 -15.90 8.61
N THR A 45 -1.69 -15.81 7.28
CA THR A 45 -0.46 -16.18 6.55
C THR A 45 0.00 -15.02 5.70
N ASN A 46 1.27 -14.67 5.81
CA ASN A 46 1.90 -13.62 5.02
C ASN A 46 3.17 -14.17 4.35
N LEU A 47 3.34 -13.89 3.08
CA LEU A 47 4.55 -14.18 2.32
C LEU A 47 4.97 -12.93 1.55
N ASN A 48 6.22 -12.52 1.73
CA ASN A 48 6.84 -11.46 0.94
C ASN A 48 8.18 -11.95 0.39
N ILE A 49 8.45 -11.67 -0.87
CA ILE A 49 9.71 -11.99 -1.54
C ILE A 49 10.22 -10.77 -2.28
N HIS A 50 11.52 -10.64 -2.38
CA HIS A 50 12.13 -9.61 -3.20
C HIS A 50 13.45 -10.07 -3.81
N TYR A 51 13.77 -9.46 -4.93
CA TYR A 51 15.09 -9.52 -5.54
C TYR A 51 15.51 -8.10 -5.94
N SER A 52 16.79 -7.79 -5.75
CA SER A 52 17.35 -6.50 -6.16
C SER A 52 18.75 -6.68 -6.74
N GLN A 53 19.07 -5.83 -7.71
CA GLN A 53 20.37 -5.78 -8.34
C GLN A 53 20.83 -4.33 -8.51
N LYS A 54 22.10 -4.06 -8.15
CA LYS A 54 22.77 -2.80 -8.38
C LYS A 54 23.73 -2.97 -9.53
N LEU A 55 23.54 -2.21 -10.59
CA LEU A 55 24.43 -2.10 -11.74
C LEU A 55 25.22 -0.79 -11.63
N ARG A 56 26.07 -0.52 -12.61
CA ARG A 56 26.96 0.64 -12.57
C ARG A 56 26.20 1.97 -12.55
N ASP A 57 25.17 2.08 -13.39
CA ASP A 57 24.48 3.35 -13.67
C ASP A 57 23.02 3.34 -13.18
N PHE A 58 22.55 2.20 -12.71
CA PHE A 58 21.19 2.06 -12.16
C PHE A 58 21.07 0.86 -11.21
N SER A 59 20.04 0.87 -10.40
CA SER A 59 19.63 -0.28 -9.60
C SER A 59 18.16 -0.59 -9.83
N TRP A 60 17.80 -1.84 -9.65
CA TRP A 60 16.41 -2.27 -9.74
C TRP A 60 16.05 -3.25 -8.63
N LYS A 61 14.77 -3.25 -8.30
CA LYS A 61 14.18 -4.17 -7.33
C LYS A 61 12.83 -4.64 -7.87
N VAL A 62 12.55 -5.92 -7.69
CA VAL A 62 11.20 -6.49 -7.82
C VAL A 62 10.80 -7.08 -6.50
N ASP A 63 9.54 -6.95 -6.15
CA ASP A 63 8.96 -7.50 -4.94
C ASP A 63 7.55 -8.02 -5.20
N GLY A 64 7.16 -9.02 -4.44
CA GLY A 64 5.82 -9.57 -4.47
C GLY A 64 5.45 -10.18 -3.13
N GLY A 65 4.17 -10.28 -2.89
CA GLY A 65 3.68 -10.85 -1.65
C GLY A 65 2.25 -11.33 -1.76
N PHE A 66 1.90 -12.13 -0.77
CA PHE A 66 0.59 -12.72 -0.62
C PHE A 66 0.21 -12.70 0.86
N ASP A 67 -1.04 -12.30 1.14
CA ASP A 67 -1.66 -12.34 2.46
C ASP A 67 -2.94 -13.14 2.39
N LEU A 68 -3.13 -14.03 3.35
CA LEU A 68 -4.36 -14.76 3.61
C LEU A 68 -4.74 -14.58 5.07
N GLN A 69 -5.98 -14.21 5.31
CA GLN A 69 -6.55 -14.13 6.64
C GLN A 69 -7.93 -14.78 6.65
N THR A 70 -8.12 -15.76 7.51
CA THR A 70 -9.43 -16.35 7.81
C THR A 70 -9.76 -16.14 9.27
N TYR A 71 -11.01 -15.92 9.60
CA TYR A 71 -11.51 -15.81 10.95
C TYR A 71 -13.02 -16.03 11.00
N ASN A 72 -13.56 -16.25 12.20
CA ASN A 72 -14.98 -16.41 12.41
C ASN A 72 -15.55 -15.29 13.28
N TRP A 73 -16.77 -14.86 12.98
CA TRP A 73 -17.57 -14.03 13.87
C TRP A 73 -18.32 -14.89 14.87
N TYR A 74 -17.84 -14.98 16.08
CA TYR A 74 -18.35 -15.90 17.10
C TYR A 74 -19.19 -15.21 18.19
N GLY A 75 -19.29 -13.89 18.20
CA GLY A 75 -20.02 -13.14 19.24
C GLY A 75 -21.53 -13.16 19.04
N LEU A 76 -22.22 -14.14 19.62
CA LEU A 76 -23.69 -14.17 19.64
C LEU A 76 -24.20 -13.77 21.03
N PRO A 77 -25.27 -12.93 21.11
CA PRO A 77 -25.94 -12.65 22.36
C PRO A 77 -26.69 -13.89 22.90
N ASP A 78 -26.55 -14.12 24.21
CA ASP A 78 -27.20 -15.26 24.86
C ASP A 78 -28.72 -15.19 24.76
N GLY A 79 -29.34 -16.33 24.45
CA GLY A 79 -30.79 -16.50 24.47
C GLY A 79 -31.59 -15.85 23.32
N PHE A 80 -30.91 -15.24 22.37
CA PHE A 80 -31.60 -14.62 21.20
C PHE A 80 -31.86 -15.60 20.05
N TYR A 81 -31.02 -16.63 19.90
CA TYR A 81 -31.06 -17.55 18.77
C TYR A 81 -31.27 -18.99 19.25
N THR A 82 -32.08 -19.73 18.53
CA THR A 82 -32.23 -21.19 18.71
C THR A 82 -31.07 -21.93 18.08
N ASP A 83 -30.85 -23.19 18.47
CA ASP A 83 -29.76 -24.02 17.89
C ASP A 83 -29.91 -24.19 16.37
N ALA A 84 -31.15 -24.28 15.87
CA ALA A 84 -31.42 -24.38 14.45
C ALA A 84 -31.02 -23.09 13.69
N GLN A 85 -31.29 -21.92 14.26
CA GLN A 85 -30.85 -20.65 13.67
C GLN A 85 -29.34 -20.47 13.68
N ILE A 86 -28.67 -20.91 14.77
CA ILE A 86 -27.22 -20.83 14.87
C ILE A 86 -26.52 -21.73 13.85
N SER A 87 -27.07 -22.93 13.60
CA SER A 87 -26.51 -23.84 12.61
C SER A 87 -26.61 -23.36 11.16
N GLU A 88 -27.40 -22.32 10.89
CA GLU A 88 -27.54 -21.66 9.58
C GLU A 88 -26.64 -20.41 9.43
N ILE A 89 -25.95 -19.99 10.51
CA ILE A 89 -25.05 -18.84 10.48
C ILE A 89 -23.74 -19.25 9.85
N ASP A 90 -23.41 -18.68 8.72
CA ASP A 90 -22.05 -18.71 8.17
C ASP A 90 -21.24 -17.61 8.86
N SER A 91 -20.39 -18.02 9.82
CA SER A 91 -19.55 -17.10 10.60
C SER A 91 -18.16 -16.91 10.02
N GLY A 92 -17.79 -17.77 9.07
CA GLY A 92 -16.46 -17.75 8.45
C GLY A 92 -16.25 -16.57 7.51
N HIS A 93 -15.05 -15.99 7.56
CA HIS A 93 -14.63 -14.94 6.63
C HIS A 93 -13.21 -15.20 6.17
N ALA A 94 -12.98 -15.05 4.88
CA ALA A 94 -11.66 -15.15 4.28
C ALA A 94 -11.33 -13.90 3.47
N PHE A 95 -10.16 -13.35 3.72
CA PHE A 95 -9.58 -12.26 2.95
C PHE A 95 -8.26 -12.70 2.36
N HIS A 96 -8.05 -12.36 1.11
CA HIS A 96 -6.78 -12.61 0.44
C HIS A 96 -6.32 -11.38 -0.32
N SER A 97 -5.04 -11.16 -0.33
CA SER A 97 -4.44 -10.15 -1.20
C SER A 97 -3.12 -10.64 -1.79
N PHE A 98 -2.81 -10.18 -2.97
CA PHE A 98 -1.48 -10.30 -3.52
C PHE A 98 -1.04 -8.98 -4.14
N TYR A 99 0.27 -8.76 -4.16
CA TYR A 99 0.86 -7.65 -4.87
C TYR A 99 2.12 -8.07 -5.62
N ALA A 100 2.41 -7.33 -6.68
CA ALA A 100 3.68 -7.39 -7.38
C ALA A 100 4.14 -5.96 -7.66
N GLY A 101 5.43 -5.70 -7.52
CA GLY A 101 5.99 -4.38 -7.71
C GLY A 101 7.38 -4.42 -8.33
N GLY A 102 7.76 -3.29 -8.92
CA GLY A 102 9.09 -3.07 -9.45
C GLY A 102 9.51 -1.62 -9.26
N LYS A 103 10.80 -1.42 -9.05
CA LYS A 103 11.41 -0.11 -8.86
C LYS A 103 12.74 -0.05 -9.59
N LEU A 104 12.97 1.05 -10.29
CA LEU A 104 14.21 1.41 -10.97
C LEU A 104 14.73 2.72 -10.39
N LYS A 105 16.03 2.79 -10.10
CA LYS A 105 16.71 4.02 -9.72
C LYS A 105 17.92 4.22 -10.63
N PHE A 106 18.09 5.44 -11.13
CA PHE A 106 19.21 5.85 -11.96
C PHE A 106 20.08 6.82 -11.21
N ASP A 107 21.41 6.67 -11.33
CA ASP A 107 22.36 7.51 -10.57
C ASP A 107 22.53 8.89 -11.22
N ASP A 108 22.87 8.97 -12.49
CA ASP A 108 23.23 10.23 -13.18
C ASP A 108 22.34 10.52 -14.40
N ALA A 109 21.01 10.30 -14.27
CA ALA A 109 20.06 10.55 -15.33
C ALA A 109 19.04 11.65 -14.94
N ILE A 110 18.40 12.23 -15.94
CA ILE A 110 17.25 13.13 -15.71
C ILE A 110 16.13 12.38 -15.00
N ILE A 111 15.83 11.15 -15.42
CA ILE A 111 14.92 10.26 -14.69
C ILE A 111 15.68 9.68 -13.50
N LYS A 112 15.22 9.98 -12.31
CA LYS A 112 15.83 9.51 -11.05
C LYS A 112 15.30 8.17 -10.61
N GLU A 113 13.99 8.01 -10.68
CA GLU A 113 13.32 6.82 -10.19
C GLU A 113 12.06 6.54 -11.00
N GLY A 114 11.78 5.27 -11.23
CA GLY A 114 10.50 4.77 -11.72
C GLY A 114 10.04 3.60 -10.86
N SER A 115 8.74 3.53 -10.59
CA SER A 115 8.15 2.40 -9.88
C SER A 115 6.77 2.06 -10.38
N VAL A 116 6.44 0.77 -10.31
CA VAL A 116 5.11 0.25 -10.58
C VAL A 116 4.72 -0.71 -9.47
N ARG A 117 3.44 -0.72 -9.10
CA ARG A 117 2.87 -1.69 -8.17
C ARG A 117 1.45 -2.02 -8.56
N PHE A 118 1.17 -3.30 -8.60
CA PHE A 118 -0.18 -3.84 -8.70
C PHE A 118 -0.53 -4.54 -7.38
N ARG A 119 -1.76 -4.37 -6.92
CA ARG A 119 -2.34 -5.10 -5.79
C ARG A 119 -3.75 -5.55 -6.16
N ARG A 120 -4.06 -6.78 -5.81
CA ARG A 120 -5.42 -7.28 -5.77
C ARG A 120 -5.77 -7.70 -4.34
N PHE A 121 -6.95 -7.31 -3.91
CA PHE A 121 -7.59 -7.73 -2.67
C PHE A 121 -8.92 -8.39 -3.01
N GLY A 122 -9.34 -9.39 -2.26
CA GLY A 122 -10.64 -10.04 -2.38
C GLY A 122 -11.04 -10.74 -1.10
N ASP A 123 -12.31 -11.03 -1.00
CA ASP A 123 -12.91 -11.82 0.08
C ASP A 123 -13.60 -13.08 -0.47
N ASP A 124 -14.24 -13.84 0.40
CA ASP A 124 -15.03 -15.03 0.10
C ASP A 124 -16.51 -14.70 -0.23
N GLN A 125 -16.86 -13.40 -0.27
CA GLN A 125 -18.20 -12.89 -0.55
C GLN A 125 -18.27 -12.20 -1.92
N ASP A 126 -17.45 -12.63 -2.88
CA ASP A 126 -17.38 -12.11 -4.25
C ASP A 126 -17.03 -10.60 -4.33
N SER A 127 -16.50 -10.01 -3.24
CA SER A 127 -16.01 -8.65 -3.27
C SER A 127 -14.52 -8.59 -3.61
N GLY A 128 -14.11 -7.55 -4.28
CA GLY A 128 -12.70 -7.42 -4.65
C GLY A 128 -12.30 -6.03 -5.13
N GLU A 129 -11.00 -5.76 -4.99
CA GLU A 129 -10.37 -4.51 -5.39
C GLU A 129 -9.10 -4.79 -6.17
N ASN A 130 -8.89 -4.06 -7.24
CA ASN A 130 -7.63 -3.99 -7.96
C ASN A 130 -7.09 -2.56 -7.86
N ARG A 131 -5.81 -2.42 -7.56
CA ARG A 131 -5.13 -1.14 -7.57
C ARG A 131 -3.82 -1.23 -8.34
N PHE A 132 -3.61 -0.28 -9.21
CA PHE A 132 -2.36 -0.11 -9.96
C PHE A 132 -1.80 1.28 -9.70
N VAL A 133 -0.55 1.35 -9.29
CA VAL A 133 0.16 2.62 -9.06
C VAL A 133 1.43 2.62 -9.90
N ALA A 134 1.64 3.67 -10.67
CA ALA A 134 2.89 3.92 -11.36
C ALA A 134 3.39 5.32 -11.00
N LYS A 135 4.71 5.45 -10.76
CA LYS A 135 5.36 6.72 -10.43
C LYS A 135 6.65 6.86 -11.20
N VAL A 136 6.96 8.07 -11.58
CA VAL A 136 8.26 8.44 -12.13
C VAL A 136 8.69 9.78 -11.54
N SER A 137 9.92 9.86 -11.08
CA SER A 137 10.54 11.12 -10.64
C SER A 137 11.70 11.49 -11.56
N PHE A 138 11.80 12.78 -11.85
CA PHE A 138 12.83 13.32 -12.70
C PHE A 138 13.27 14.70 -12.24
N ASP A 139 14.53 15.01 -12.47
CA ASP A 139 15.14 16.29 -12.19
C ASP A 139 15.37 17.03 -13.49
N VAL A 140 14.68 18.15 -13.66
CA VAL A 140 14.81 19.00 -14.85
C VAL A 140 15.76 20.15 -14.55
N PRO A 141 16.92 20.22 -15.20
CA PRO A 141 17.80 21.39 -15.06
C PRO A 141 17.18 22.59 -15.75
N VAL A 142 17.04 23.71 -15.03
CA VAL A 142 16.56 24.99 -15.52
C VAL A 142 17.57 26.06 -15.15
N GLN A 143 18.40 26.47 -16.12
CA GLN A 143 19.58 27.33 -15.90
C GLN A 143 20.56 26.65 -14.91
N ASP A 144 20.80 27.27 -13.76
CA ASP A 144 21.70 26.77 -12.71
C ASP A 144 20.96 26.01 -11.60
N GLU A 145 19.64 25.80 -11.76
CA GLU A 145 18.77 25.22 -10.74
C GLU A 145 18.17 23.89 -11.21
N ILE A 146 17.67 23.10 -10.27
CA ILE A 146 17.03 21.82 -10.53
C ILE A 146 15.59 21.87 -10.03
N ILE A 147 14.65 21.56 -10.94
CA ILE A 147 13.25 21.34 -10.58
C ILE A 147 13.03 19.83 -10.52
N SER A 148 12.82 19.32 -9.32
CA SER A 148 12.42 17.93 -9.12
C SER A 148 10.91 17.79 -9.37
N THR A 149 10.53 16.79 -10.14
CA THR A 149 9.11 16.59 -10.48
C THR A 149 8.76 15.11 -10.33
N GLU A 150 7.67 14.82 -9.64
CA GLU A 150 7.06 13.49 -9.63
C GLU A 150 5.80 13.50 -10.50
N PHE A 151 5.68 12.53 -11.37
CA PHE A 151 4.43 12.17 -12.06
C PHE A 151 3.96 10.83 -11.53
N TYR A 152 2.66 10.70 -11.25
CA TYR A 152 2.08 9.44 -10.83
C TYR A 152 0.70 9.20 -11.43
N ILE A 153 0.40 7.91 -11.57
CA ILE A 153 -0.93 7.39 -11.91
C ILE A 153 -1.32 6.43 -10.78
N ASP A 154 -2.53 6.59 -10.25
CA ASP A 154 -3.13 5.67 -9.28
C ASP A 154 -4.52 5.27 -9.80
N TYR A 155 -4.65 4.02 -10.20
CA TYR A 155 -5.90 3.43 -10.64
C TYR A 155 -6.41 2.47 -9.58
N ILE A 156 -7.66 2.63 -9.18
CA ILE A 156 -8.36 1.73 -8.28
C ILE A 156 -9.70 1.35 -8.89
N SER A 157 -10.07 0.08 -8.78
CA SER A 157 -11.38 -0.43 -9.21
C SER A 157 -11.76 -1.60 -8.33
N GLY A 158 -12.99 -1.59 -7.87
CA GLY A 158 -13.48 -2.66 -7.01
C GLY A 158 -15.00 -2.78 -7.05
N SER A 159 -15.46 -3.88 -6.49
CA SER A 159 -16.88 -4.14 -6.28
C SER A 159 -17.11 -4.83 -4.94
N PHE A 160 -18.25 -4.56 -4.33
CA PHE A 160 -18.82 -5.31 -3.24
C PHE A 160 -20.06 -6.03 -3.74
N ASP A 161 -20.24 -7.31 -3.39
CA ASP A 161 -21.35 -8.15 -3.84
C ASP A 161 -22.72 -7.49 -3.59
N ARG A 162 -22.82 -6.77 -2.47
CA ARG A 162 -24.05 -6.03 -2.16
C ARG A 162 -23.77 -4.72 -1.44
N SER A 163 -24.64 -3.74 -1.64
CA SER A 163 -24.65 -2.50 -0.90
C SER A 163 -25.27 -2.69 0.50
N PHE A 164 -25.02 -1.73 1.40
CA PHE A 164 -25.52 -1.80 2.79
C PHE A 164 -27.04 -1.93 2.92
N ASN A 165 -27.82 -1.36 1.99
CA ASN A 165 -29.29 -1.29 2.07
C ASN A 165 -30.03 -2.14 1.02
N THR A 166 -29.30 -2.65 0.03
CA THR A 166 -29.91 -3.40 -1.10
C THR A 166 -29.05 -4.61 -1.45
N THR A 167 -29.57 -5.48 -2.30
CA THR A 167 -28.82 -6.61 -2.87
C THR A 167 -28.06 -6.23 -4.14
N ASP A 168 -28.05 -4.94 -4.50
CA ASP A 168 -27.35 -4.49 -5.70
C ASP A 168 -25.85 -4.43 -5.44
N GLU A 169 -25.05 -4.83 -6.41
CA GLU A 169 -23.62 -4.73 -6.38
C GLU A 169 -23.20 -3.26 -6.30
N LEU A 170 -22.26 -2.95 -5.40
CA LEU A 170 -21.66 -1.62 -5.30
C LEU A 170 -20.32 -1.61 -6.04
N LYS A 171 -20.23 -0.82 -7.11
CA LYS A 171 -19.01 -0.63 -7.88
C LYS A 171 -18.38 0.72 -7.62
N TYR A 172 -17.06 0.76 -7.70
CA TYR A 172 -16.29 2.00 -7.72
C TYR A 172 -15.06 1.86 -8.61
N GLY A 173 -14.69 2.96 -9.23
CA GLY A 173 -13.51 3.00 -10.09
C GLY A 173 -13.00 4.42 -10.23
N ASN A 174 -11.73 4.63 -9.93
CA ASN A 174 -11.10 5.95 -10.00
C ASN A 174 -9.74 5.88 -10.68
N VAL A 175 -9.44 6.89 -11.47
CA VAL A 175 -8.10 7.14 -11.99
C VAL A 175 -7.63 8.50 -11.49
N ILE A 176 -6.46 8.53 -10.87
CA ILE A 176 -5.81 9.75 -10.42
C ILE A 176 -4.53 9.93 -11.22
N PHE A 177 -4.36 11.11 -11.81
CA PHE A 177 -3.11 11.58 -12.38
C PHE A 177 -2.59 12.72 -11.52
N GLY A 178 -1.34 12.62 -11.10
CA GLY A 178 -0.70 13.66 -10.31
C GLY A 178 0.61 14.13 -10.93
N LEU A 179 0.86 15.43 -10.83
CA LEU A 179 2.11 16.07 -11.21
C LEU A 179 2.55 16.98 -10.07
N ALA A 180 3.71 16.72 -9.51
CA ALA A 180 4.23 17.40 -8.33
C ALA A 180 5.62 18.00 -8.59
N PRO A 181 5.71 19.14 -9.29
CA PRO A 181 6.96 19.89 -9.39
C PRO A 181 7.32 20.52 -8.06
N SER A 182 8.61 20.49 -7.73
CA SER A 182 9.18 21.12 -6.54
C SER A 182 10.56 21.71 -6.81
N TYR A 183 10.86 22.76 -6.10
CA TYR A 183 12.14 23.45 -6.16
C TYR A 183 12.70 23.62 -4.75
N GLN A 184 13.96 23.23 -4.55
CA GLN A 184 14.63 23.33 -3.25
C GLN A 184 15.59 24.50 -3.22
N ILE A 185 15.40 25.38 -2.26
CA ILE A 185 16.31 26.49 -1.91
C ILE A 185 17.09 26.08 -0.67
N LYS A 186 18.41 26.12 -0.76
CA LYS A 186 19.30 25.93 0.40
C LYS A 186 20.16 27.16 0.57
N GLN A 187 20.04 27.79 1.72
CA GLN A 187 20.84 28.96 2.08
C GLN A 187 21.27 28.84 3.55
N ASP A 188 22.57 28.65 3.77
CA ASP A 188 23.14 28.47 5.10
C ASP A 188 22.41 27.36 5.89
N ASP A 189 21.72 27.75 6.97
CA ASP A 189 20.96 26.85 7.84
C ASP A 189 19.50 26.67 7.42
N LEU A 190 19.05 27.39 6.38
CA LEU A 190 17.69 27.34 5.88
C LEU A 190 17.59 26.40 4.66
N THR A 191 16.65 25.48 4.71
CA THR A 191 16.23 24.69 3.53
C THR A 191 14.73 24.90 3.33
N VAL A 192 14.33 25.31 2.13
CA VAL A 192 12.94 25.48 1.75
C VAL A 192 12.66 24.67 0.50
N ASN A 193 11.65 23.81 0.55
CA ASN A 193 11.09 23.12 -0.61
C ASN A 193 9.80 23.83 -1.01
N LEU A 194 9.77 24.39 -2.19
CA LEU A 194 8.60 25.03 -2.78
C LEU A 194 8.01 24.09 -3.83
N GLY A 195 6.84 23.57 -3.58
CA GLY A 195 6.19 22.65 -4.49
C GLY A 195 4.69 22.92 -4.63
N VAL A 196 4.12 22.31 -5.65
CA VAL A 196 2.68 22.23 -5.87
C VAL A 196 2.32 20.85 -6.34
N ASN A 197 1.20 20.32 -5.88
CA ASN A 197 0.67 19.04 -6.34
C ASN A 197 -0.61 19.31 -7.16
N LEU A 198 -0.54 19.00 -8.44
CA LEU A 198 -1.63 19.11 -9.41
C LEU A 198 -2.24 17.74 -9.57
N VAL A 199 -3.51 17.59 -9.23
CA VAL A 199 -4.21 16.31 -9.19
C VAL A 199 -5.44 16.36 -10.07
N TYR A 200 -5.52 15.44 -11.02
CA TYR A 200 -6.71 15.20 -11.83
C TYR A 200 -7.29 13.83 -11.44
N LEU A 201 -8.52 13.84 -10.96
CA LEU A 201 -9.30 12.66 -10.62
C LEU A 201 -10.39 12.46 -11.69
N ASN A 202 -10.51 11.23 -12.17
CA ASN A 202 -11.66 10.78 -12.94
C ASN A 202 -12.35 9.63 -12.20
N ASP A 203 -13.64 9.79 -11.94
CA ASP A 203 -14.51 8.75 -11.39
C ASP A 203 -15.19 8.03 -12.56
N ASN A 204 -14.89 6.73 -12.71
CA ASN A 204 -15.37 5.95 -13.86
C ASN A 204 -16.82 5.49 -13.69
N GLU A 205 -17.38 5.47 -12.47
CA GLU A 205 -18.74 5.03 -12.21
C GLU A 205 -19.75 6.18 -12.40
N PHE A 206 -19.35 7.39 -12.02
CA PHE A 206 -20.20 8.58 -12.13
C PHE A 206 -19.87 9.45 -13.36
N ASP A 207 -18.85 9.09 -14.14
CA ASP A 207 -18.34 9.87 -15.27
C ASP A 207 -18.03 11.34 -14.89
N GLU A 208 -17.52 11.52 -13.66
CA GLU A 208 -17.17 12.82 -13.11
C GLU A 208 -15.65 13.00 -13.08
N SER A 209 -15.22 14.22 -13.40
CA SER A 209 -13.80 14.59 -13.31
C SER A 209 -13.61 15.80 -12.43
N LYS A 210 -12.56 15.79 -11.61
CA LYS A 210 -12.21 16.88 -10.70
C LYS A 210 -10.72 17.20 -10.79
N PHE A 211 -10.42 18.49 -10.72
CA PHE A 211 -9.04 18.97 -10.67
C PHE A 211 -8.78 19.67 -9.36
N PHE A 212 -7.64 19.36 -8.74
CA PHE A 212 -7.22 19.92 -7.46
C PHE A 212 -5.80 20.45 -7.56
N ILE A 213 -5.54 21.51 -6.82
CA ILE A 213 -4.21 22.11 -6.66
C ILE A 213 -3.94 22.19 -5.17
N TYR A 214 -2.87 21.54 -4.72
CA TYR A 214 -2.44 21.58 -3.33
C TYR A 214 -1.05 22.22 -3.24
N PRO A 215 -0.84 23.20 -2.33
CA PRO A 215 0.50 23.61 -2.01
C PRO A 215 1.26 22.45 -1.36
N ASN A 216 2.56 22.39 -1.61
CA ASN A 216 3.47 21.44 -0.99
C ASN A 216 4.74 22.22 -0.63
N ILE A 217 4.69 22.93 0.47
CA ILE A 217 5.76 23.83 0.91
C ILE A 217 6.27 23.32 2.24
N GLU A 218 7.57 23.08 2.30
CA GLU A 218 8.25 22.68 3.52
C GLU A 218 9.45 23.59 3.77
N ALA A 219 9.66 23.97 5.01
CA ALA A 219 10.83 24.74 5.43
C ALA A 219 11.46 24.08 6.65
N SER A 220 12.77 24.02 6.68
CA SER A 220 13.55 23.62 7.85
C SER A 220 14.67 24.61 8.11
N TYR A 221 14.92 24.91 9.38
CA TYR A 221 15.96 25.81 9.82
C TYR A 221 16.78 25.17 10.96
N ARG A 222 18.10 25.12 10.81
CA ARG A 222 19.00 24.64 11.85
C ARG A 222 19.20 25.75 12.88
N LEU A 223 18.69 25.53 14.07
CA LEU A 223 18.81 26.47 15.18
C LEU A 223 20.12 26.30 15.94
N VAL A 224 20.59 25.06 16.12
CA VAL A 224 21.84 24.73 16.79
C VAL A 224 22.47 23.55 16.04
N ASP A 225 23.24 23.83 15.01
CA ASP A 225 23.90 22.82 14.17
C ASP A 225 22.97 21.64 13.82
N GLU A 226 23.40 20.41 14.08
CA GLU A 226 22.59 19.20 13.88
C GLU A 226 21.75 18.78 15.10
N ILE A 227 21.83 19.56 16.22
CA ILE A 227 21.20 19.21 17.50
C ILE A 227 19.74 19.66 17.55
N LEU A 228 19.44 20.83 16.96
CA LEU A 228 18.09 21.41 17.01
C LEU A 228 17.70 21.95 15.64
N ILE A 229 16.71 21.33 15.03
CA ILE A 229 16.15 21.75 13.75
C ILE A 229 14.66 22.04 13.94
N ALA A 230 14.24 23.26 13.57
CA ALA A 230 12.84 23.62 13.46
C ALA A 230 12.35 23.31 12.02
N TYR A 231 11.17 22.77 11.88
CA TYR A 231 10.56 22.52 10.58
C TYR A 231 9.05 22.77 10.60
N GLY A 232 8.51 23.11 9.44
CA GLY A 232 7.08 23.32 9.24
C GLY A 232 6.74 23.24 7.75
N GLY A 233 5.47 22.99 7.46
CA GLY A 233 5.01 22.87 6.07
C GLY A 233 3.49 22.90 5.93
N VAL A 234 3.04 23.01 4.68
CA VAL A 234 1.64 22.95 4.25
C VAL A 234 1.51 22.12 3.00
#